data_c16a95dbc307446156920fe5e4e0bd03
#
_entry.id   c16a95dbc307446156920fe5e4e0bd03
#
_cell.length_a   1.000
_cell.length_b   1.000
_cell.length_c   1.000
_cell.angle_alpha   90.00
_cell.angle_beta   90.00
_cell.angle_gamma   90.00
#
_symmetry.space_group_name_H-M   'P 1'
#
loop_
_entity.id
_entity.type
_entity.pdbx_description
1 polymer ?
#
loop_
_entity_poly.entity_id
_entity_poly.type
_entity_poly.pdbx_seq_one_letter_code
_entity_poly.pdbx_strand_id
1 'polypeptide(L)'
;MTDLFAVLDLPRRPWLDAEEIKQRHHSLMASGSFSSPTLLNEARRTLQNPALRIRHFLALEFPEYQPANRPQQDWDFFLKVGEATRQATELAARKSSLTHPLARAALQKEILSGREALSLLKEEIGKRLAAADERLQAFEKNPEALASLAEEFAFLQKNETSVREALLALDQGLA
;
A
#
# COMPACT_ATOMS: atom_id res chain seq x y z
N MET A 1 1.57 7.48 -24.44
CA MET A 1 1.47 6.57 -23.26
C MET A 1 0.36 5.56 -23.54
N THR A 2 0.53 4.27 -23.21
CA THR A 2 -0.49 3.23 -23.43
C THR A 2 -1.62 3.38 -22.40
N ASP A 3 -2.88 3.29 -22.85
CA ASP A 3 -4.05 3.32 -21.96
C ASP A 3 -4.28 1.94 -21.33
N LEU A 4 -3.88 1.80 -20.06
CA LEU A 4 -3.99 0.55 -19.32
C LEU A 4 -5.45 0.20 -18.92
N PHE A 5 -6.35 1.19 -18.88
CA PHE A 5 -7.78 0.93 -18.69
C PHE A 5 -8.35 0.21 -19.92
N ALA A 6 -8.01 0.68 -21.11
CA ALA A 6 -8.44 0.03 -22.36
C ALA A 6 -7.84 -1.38 -22.51
N VAL A 7 -6.63 -1.64 -22.02
CA VAL A 7 -5.99 -2.97 -22.03
C VAL A 7 -6.81 -3.99 -21.23
N LEU A 8 -7.46 -3.59 -20.13
CA LEU A 8 -8.34 -4.44 -19.32
C LEU A 8 -9.82 -4.32 -19.67
N ASP A 9 -10.16 -3.56 -20.71
CA ASP A 9 -11.56 -3.26 -21.07
C ASP A 9 -12.35 -2.71 -19.86
N LEU A 10 -11.74 -1.76 -19.14
CA LEU A 10 -12.31 -1.08 -17.99
C LEU A 10 -12.55 0.40 -18.26
N PRO A 11 -13.56 1.03 -17.65
CA PRO A 11 -13.80 2.46 -17.80
C PRO A 11 -12.64 3.27 -17.20
N ARG A 12 -12.27 4.38 -17.83
CA ARG A 12 -11.30 5.33 -17.29
C ARG A 12 -11.88 6.06 -16.07
N ARG A 13 -11.62 5.53 -14.89
CA ARG A 13 -12.08 6.10 -13.62
C ARG A 13 -10.95 6.02 -12.58
N PRO A 14 -10.80 7.05 -11.74
CA PRO A 14 -9.78 7.01 -10.69
C PRO A 14 -10.09 5.95 -9.62
N TRP A 15 -11.37 5.69 -9.36
CA TRP A 15 -11.83 4.58 -8.54
C TRP A 15 -12.35 3.42 -9.37
N LEU A 16 -11.90 2.22 -9.05
CA LEU A 16 -12.36 0.94 -9.62
C LEU A 16 -12.38 -0.12 -8.51
N ASP A 17 -13.35 -1.02 -8.57
CA ASP A 17 -13.39 -2.18 -7.68
C ASP A 17 -12.21 -3.13 -7.96
N ALA A 18 -11.53 -3.55 -6.89
CA ALA A 18 -10.36 -4.43 -7.01
C ALA A 18 -10.71 -5.82 -7.55
N GLU A 19 -11.90 -6.34 -7.24
CA GLU A 19 -12.37 -7.61 -7.74
C GLU A 19 -12.77 -7.52 -9.22
N GLU A 20 -13.36 -6.41 -9.65
CA GLU A 20 -13.63 -6.16 -11.07
C GLU A 20 -12.33 -6.19 -11.89
N ILE A 21 -11.28 -5.53 -11.43
CA ILE A 21 -9.96 -5.55 -12.09
C ILE A 21 -9.42 -6.99 -12.21
N LYS A 22 -9.52 -7.79 -11.14
CA LYS A 22 -9.06 -9.18 -11.15
C LYS A 22 -9.88 -10.04 -12.11
N GLN A 23 -11.20 -9.93 -12.07
CA GLN A 23 -12.11 -10.68 -12.93
C GLN A 23 -11.85 -10.39 -14.39
N ARG A 24 -11.69 -9.11 -14.76
CA ARG A 24 -11.37 -8.72 -16.14
C ARG A 24 -10.04 -9.27 -16.60
N HIS A 25 -9.00 -9.15 -15.78
CA HIS A 25 -7.70 -9.75 -16.10
C HIS A 25 -7.81 -11.27 -16.31
N HIS A 26 -8.50 -12.00 -15.42
CA HIS A 26 -8.70 -13.45 -15.55
C HIS A 26 -9.48 -13.83 -16.81
N SER A 27 -10.55 -13.10 -17.13
CA SER A 27 -11.36 -13.33 -18.32
C SER A 27 -10.56 -13.13 -19.61
N LEU A 28 -9.76 -12.07 -19.68
CA LEU A 28 -8.89 -11.82 -20.85
C LEU A 28 -7.78 -12.88 -20.98
N MET A 29 -7.18 -13.29 -19.87
CA MET A 29 -6.19 -14.39 -19.88
C MET A 29 -6.81 -15.72 -20.36
N ALA A 30 -8.01 -16.05 -19.91
CA ALA A 30 -8.70 -17.29 -20.30
C ALA A 30 -9.14 -17.30 -21.76
N SER A 31 -9.58 -16.16 -22.29
CA SER A 31 -10.04 -16.04 -23.70
C SER A 31 -8.90 -15.91 -24.70
N GLY A 32 -7.66 -15.61 -24.25
CA GLY A 32 -6.55 -15.29 -25.15
C GLY A 32 -6.72 -13.95 -25.90
N SER A 33 -7.70 -13.14 -25.52
CA SER A 33 -8.06 -11.87 -26.20
C SER A 33 -7.19 -10.72 -25.70
N PHE A 34 -5.88 -10.80 -25.90
CA PHE A 34 -4.95 -9.74 -25.52
C PHE A 34 -3.75 -9.68 -26.49
N SER A 35 -3.18 -8.49 -26.63
CA SER A 35 -2.03 -8.27 -27.53
C SER A 35 -0.69 -8.74 -26.92
N SER A 36 -0.55 -8.66 -25.59
CA SER A 36 0.66 -9.04 -24.87
C SER A 36 0.35 -9.45 -23.42
N PRO A 37 0.81 -10.64 -22.96
CA PRO A 37 0.68 -11.05 -21.55
C PRO A 37 1.38 -10.09 -20.60
N THR A 38 2.54 -9.55 -21.01
CA THR A 38 3.31 -8.58 -20.21
C THR A 38 2.52 -7.31 -19.98
N LEU A 39 1.92 -6.76 -21.04
CA LEU A 39 1.11 -5.55 -20.96
C LEU A 39 -0.16 -5.77 -20.12
N LEU A 40 -0.79 -6.94 -20.23
CA LEU A 40 -1.96 -7.29 -19.45
C LEU A 40 -1.64 -7.38 -17.95
N ASN A 41 -0.50 -7.97 -17.60
CA ASN A 41 -0.01 -8.03 -16.21
C ASN A 41 0.37 -6.65 -15.68
N GLU A 42 1.00 -5.80 -16.50
CA GLU A 42 1.30 -4.42 -16.14
C GLU A 42 0.03 -3.62 -15.88
N ALA A 43 -0.98 -3.74 -16.76
CA ALA A 43 -2.27 -3.10 -16.58
C ALA A 43 -2.92 -3.51 -15.26
N ARG A 44 -2.98 -4.82 -14.96
CA ARG A 44 -3.48 -5.30 -13.67
C ARG A 44 -2.73 -4.70 -12.50
N ARG A 45 -1.38 -4.79 -12.49
CA ARG A 45 -0.55 -4.28 -11.40
C ARG A 45 -0.76 -2.79 -11.16
N THR A 46 -0.83 -2.01 -12.23
CA THR A 46 -1.01 -0.56 -12.15
C THR A 46 -2.41 -0.19 -11.69
N LEU A 47 -3.45 -0.82 -12.24
CA LEU A 47 -4.82 -0.48 -11.91
C LEU A 47 -5.28 -1.04 -10.55
N GLN A 48 -4.71 -2.13 -10.06
CA GLN A 48 -4.97 -2.64 -8.70
C GLN A 48 -4.39 -1.73 -7.61
N ASN A 49 -3.33 -1.00 -7.89
CA ASN A 49 -2.73 -0.07 -6.92
C ASN A 49 -3.39 1.32 -7.04
N PRO A 50 -4.13 1.82 -6.03
CA PRO A 50 -4.82 3.09 -6.11
C PRO A 50 -3.91 4.27 -6.46
N ALA A 51 -2.72 4.36 -5.88
CA ALA A 51 -1.77 5.43 -6.16
C ALA A 51 -1.31 5.42 -7.63
N LEU A 52 -0.98 4.24 -8.17
CA LEU A 52 -0.55 4.09 -9.56
C LEU A 52 -1.72 4.32 -10.53
N ARG A 53 -2.90 3.81 -10.20
CA ARG A 53 -4.12 4.01 -10.99
C ARG A 53 -4.47 5.49 -11.12
N ILE A 54 -4.47 6.23 -10.01
CA ILE A 54 -4.75 7.67 -10.02
C ILE A 54 -3.72 8.42 -10.86
N ARG A 55 -2.43 8.13 -10.70
CA ARG A 55 -1.36 8.76 -11.50
C ARG A 55 -1.52 8.47 -12.99
N HIS A 56 -1.87 7.22 -13.34
CA HIS A 56 -2.14 6.82 -14.72
C HIS A 56 -3.37 7.54 -15.28
N PHE A 57 -4.45 7.63 -14.49
CA PHE A 57 -5.65 8.38 -14.86
C PHE A 57 -5.34 9.86 -15.10
N LEU A 58 -4.60 10.51 -14.19
CA LEU A 58 -4.20 11.91 -14.33
C LEU A 58 -3.39 12.15 -15.61
N ALA A 59 -2.45 11.26 -15.90
CA ALA A 59 -1.62 11.40 -17.09
C ALA A 59 -2.42 11.22 -18.41
N LEU A 60 -3.53 10.50 -18.39
CA LEU A 60 -4.42 10.32 -19.56
C LEU A 60 -5.43 11.47 -19.72
N GLU A 61 -6.06 11.89 -18.62
CA GLU A 61 -7.18 12.84 -18.66
C GLU A 61 -6.72 14.29 -18.46
N PHE A 62 -5.56 14.49 -17.84
CA PHE A 62 -5.01 15.83 -17.55
C PHE A 62 -3.52 15.90 -17.93
N PRO A 63 -3.13 15.70 -19.19
CA PRO A 63 -1.73 15.59 -19.61
C PRO A 63 -0.91 16.86 -19.32
N GLU A 64 -1.54 18.03 -19.29
CA GLU A 64 -0.88 19.32 -18.99
C GLU A 64 -0.79 19.61 -17.48
N TYR A 65 -1.42 18.79 -16.65
CA TYR A 65 -1.40 18.99 -15.20
C TYR A 65 -0.03 18.66 -14.62
N GLN A 66 0.55 19.62 -13.92
CA GLN A 66 1.77 19.44 -13.13
C GLN A 66 1.46 19.74 -11.66
N PRO A 67 1.73 18.82 -10.73
CA PRO A 67 1.49 19.06 -9.31
C PRO A 67 2.30 20.27 -8.83
N ALA A 68 1.61 21.31 -8.34
CA ALA A 68 2.25 22.54 -7.89
C ALA A 68 3.02 22.37 -6.57
N ASN A 69 2.53 21.50 -5.67
CA ASN A 69 3.12 21.26 -4.36
C ASN A 69 3.05 19.77 -4.00
N ARG A 70 4.04 19.30 -3.21
CA ARG A 70 3.91 18.01 -2.52
C ARG A 70 2.89 18.17 -1.39
N PRO A 71 1.91 17.27 -1.26
CA PRO A 71 0.98 17.31 -0.15
C PRO A 71 1.72 17.25 1.17
N GLN A 72 1.20 17.96 2.16
CA GLN A 72 1.75 17.94 3.51
C GLN A 72 1.60 16.51 4.07
N GLN A 73 2.72 15.84 4.27
CA GLN A 73 2.75 14.51 4.87
C GLN A 73 2.52 14.63 6.38
N ASP A 74 1.82 13.65 6.96
CA ASP A 74 1.68 13.51 8.42
C ASP A 74 3.01 12.98 8.99
N TRP A 75 3.93 13.92 9.28
CA TRP A 75 5.26 13.62 9.81
C TRP A 75 5.21 12.93 11.17
N ASP A 76 4.25 13.29 12.03
CA ASP A 76 4.12 12.68 13.35
C ASP A 76 3.75 11.21 13.24
N PHE A 77 2.84 10.88 12.32
CA PHE A 77 2.48 9.51 12.03
C PHE A 77 3.67 8.73 11.42
N PHE A 78 4.40 9.35 10.49
CA PHE A 78 5.59 8.74 9.89
C PHE A 78 6.66 8.42 10.94
N LEU A 79 6.95 9.34 11.85
CA LEU A 79 7.92 9.13 12.94
C LEU A 79 7.47 8.01 13.87
N LYS A 80 6.17 7.95 14.22
CA LYS A 80 5.59 6.89 15.04
C LYS A 80 5.74 5.51 14.40
N VAL A 81 5.48 5.38 13.10
CA VAL A 81 5.68 4.12 12.35
C VAL A 81 7.17 3.77 12.29
N GLY A 82 8.03 4.73 11.97
CA GLY A 82 9.47 4.54 11.88
C GLY A 82 10.07 4.05 13.19
N GLU A 83 9.68 4.65 14.31
CA GLU A 83 10.18 4.25 15.65
C GLU A 83 9.70 2.83 16.02
N ALA A 84 8.41 2.52 15.83
CA ALA A 84 7.88 1.19 16.14
C ALA A 84 8.52 0.08 15.29
N THR A 85 8.73 0.33 14.00
CA THR A 85 9.38 -0.64 13.09
C THR A 85 10.86 -0.82 13.40
N ARG A 86 11.58 0.26 13.78
CA ARG A 86 12.97 0.19 14.24
C ARG A 86 13.09 -0.64 15.51
N GLN A 87 12.28 -0.36 16.53
CA GLN A 87 12.26 -1.11 17.78
C GLN A 87 11.97 -2.60 17.57
N ALA A 88 11.01 -2.93 16.70
CA ALA A 88 10.69 -4.32 16.36
C ALA A 88 11.87 -5.03 15.69
N THR A 89 12.58 -4.36 14.80
CA THR A 89 13.77 -4.91 14.13
C THR A 89 14.89 -5.17 15.14
N GLU A 90 15.12 -4.25 16.07
CA GLU A 90 16.11 -4.41 17.16
C GLU A 90 15.75 -5.58 18.09
N LEU A 91 14.44 -5.72 18.45
CA LEU A 91 13.96 -6.84 19.27
C LEU A 91 14.13 -8.19 18.55
N ALA A 92 13.83 -8.26 17.26
CA ALA A 92 14.02 -9.45 16.43
C ALA A 92 15.51 -9.85 16.38
N ALA A 93 16.41 -8.88 16.17
CA ALA A 93 17.85 -9.13 16.17
C ALA A 93 18.36 -9.59 17.54
N ARG A 94 17.92 -8.97 18.64
CA ARG A 94 18.27 -9.41 20.01
C ARG A 94 17.80 -10.83 20.28
N LYS A 95 16.58 -11.17 19.89
CA LYS A 95 16.01 -12.50 20.07
C LYS A 95 16.84 -13.58 19.38
N SER A 96 17.26 -13.35 18.13
CA SER A 96 18.05 -14.31 17.36
C SER A 96 19.45 -14.56 17.96
N SER A 97 20.00 -13.57 18.69
CA SER A 97 21.32 -13.68 19.32
C SER A 97 21.31 -14.36 20.72
N LEU A 98 20.14 -14.49 21.35
CA LEU A 98 20.03 -15.05 22.71
C LEU A 98 20.00 -16.57 22.67
N THR A 99 20.95 -17.20 23.34
CA THR A 99 21.02 -18.67 23.52
C THR A 99 20.40 -19.13 24.85
N HIS A 100 20.39 -18.28 25.88
CA HIS A 100 19.96 -18.63 27.22
C HIS A 100 18.41 -18.55 27.35
N PRO A 101 17.71 -19.62 27.84
CA PRO A 101 16.25 -19.66 27.93
C PRO A 101 15.62 -18.54 28.78
N LEU A 102 16.21 -18.20 29.93
CA LEU A 102 15.71 -17.14 30.80
C LEU A 102 15.82 -15.75 30.15
N ALA A 103 16.90 -15.50 29.40
CA ALA A 103 17.03 -14.24 28.65
C ALA A 103 16.00 -14.13 27.54
N ARG A 104 15.68 -15.25 26.87
CA ARG A 104 14.58 -15.30 25.89
C ARG A 104 13.22 -15.03 26.54
N ALA A 105 12.96 -15.62 27.70
CA ALA A 105 11.71 -15.40 28.45
C ALA A 105 11.55 -13.94 28.89
N ALA A 106 12.62 -13.29 29.36
CA ALA A 106 12.59 -11.86 29.71
C ALA A 106 12.26 -10.97 28.49
N LEU A 107 12.82 -11.30 27.29
CA LEU A 107 12.57 -10.55 26.06
C LEU A 107 11.14 -10.75 25.53
N GLN A 108 10.47 -11.85 25.88
CA GLN A 108 9.14 -12.18 25.40
C GLN A 108 8.11 -11.09 25.69
N LYS A 109 8.18 -10.45 26.85
CA LYS A 109 7.27 -9.35 27.22
C LYS A 109 7.47 -8.14 26.30
N GLU A 110 8.71 -7.78 25.99
CA GLU A 110 9.02 -6.68 25.08
C GLU A 110 8.53 -6.98 23.65
N ILE A 111 8.71 -8.23 23.20
CA ILE A 111 8.22 -8.68 21.88
C ILE A 111 6.70 -8.61 21.80
N LEU A 112 5.97 -9.05 22.81
CA LEU A 112 4.51 -8.97 22.85
C LEU A 112 4.03 -7.51 22.79
N SER A 113 4.65 -6.63 23.58
CA SER A 113 4.32 -5.20 23.55
C SER A 113 4.63 -4.55 22.19
N GLY A 114 5.76 -4.91 21.56
CA GLY A 114 6.11 -4.43 20.21
C GLY A 114 5.11 -4.91 19.15
N ARG A 115 4.66 -6.17 19.24
CA ARG A 115 3.62 -6.72 18.34
C ARG A 115 2.28 -6.00 18.51
N GLU A 116 1.88 -5.72 19.75
CA GLU A 116 0.66 -4.98 20.03
C GLU A 116 0.71 -3.57 19.44
N ALA A 117 1.81 -2.85 19.66
CA ALA A 117 2.02 -1.52 19.09
C ALA A 117 1.97 -1.52 17.54
N LEU A 118 2.62 -2.48 16.89
CA LEU A 118 2.57 -2.62 15.43
C LEU A 118 1.18 -3.02 14.92
N SER A 119 0.45 -3.84 15.68
CA SER A 119 -0.93 -4.23 15.32
C SER A 119 -1.88 -3.04 15.36
N LEU A 120 -1.76 -2.16 16.36
CA LEU A 120 -2.51 -0.91 16.45
C LEU A 120 -2.18 0.04 15.30
N LEU A 121 -0.91 0.15 14.93
CA LEU A 121 -0.50 0.94 13.76
C LEU A 121 -1.06 0.38 12.45
N LYS A 122 -1.06 -0.94 12.28
CA LYS A 122 -1.66 -1.60 11.12
C LYS A 122 -3.16 -1.30 11.01
N GLU A 123 -3.87 -1.35 12.14
CA GLU A 123 -5.30 -0.99 12.17
C GLU A 123 -5.53 0.49 11.83
N GLU A 124 -4.71 1.39 12.37
CA GLU A 124 -4.77 2.83 12.06
C GLU A 124 -4.52 3.10 10.57
N ILE A 125 -3.51 2.45 9.97
CA ILE A 125 -3.25 2.53 8.52
C ILE A 125 -4.45 2.03 7.73
N GLY A 126 -5.03 0.90 8.11
CA GLY A 126 -6.23 0.35 7.45
C GLY A 126 -7.41 1.32 7.46
N LYS A 127 -7.68 1.98 8.60
CA LYS A 127 -8.72 3.01 8.71
C LYS A 127 -8.45 4.21 7.80
N ARG A 128 -7.20 4.67 7.74
CA ARG A 128 -6.80 5.78 6.86
C ARG A 128 -6.92 5.42 5.37
N LEU A 129 -6.53 4.19 4.99
CA LEU A 129 -6.70 3.69 3.62
C LEU A 129 -8.18 3.62 3.23
N ALA A 130 -9.05 3.12 4.12
CA ALA A 130 -10.49 3.08 3.88
C ALA A 130 -11.07 4.49 3.69
N ALA A 131 -10.73 5.44 4.55
CA ALA A 131 -11.16 6.83 4.42
C ALA A 131 -10.64 7.50 3.14
N ALA A 132 -9.42 7.17 2.69
CA ALA A 132 -8.89 7.65 1.41
C ALA A 132 -9.66 7.03 0.22
N ASP A 133 -10.05 5.75 0.31
CA ASP A 133 -10.85 5.08 -0.72
C ASP A 133 -12.26 5.66 -0.82
N GLU A 134 -12.94 5.94 0.30
CA GLU A 134 -14.23 6.63 0.33
C GLU A 134 -14.16 8.02 -0.35
N ARG A 135 -13.11 8.79 -0.08
CA ARG A 135 -12.89 10.08 -0.74
C ARG A 135 -12.65 9.91 -2.24
N LEU A 136 -11.96 8.86 -2.66
CA LEU A 136 -11.71 8.55 -4.06
C LEU A 136 -13.00 8.14 -4.77
N GLN A 137 -13.92 7.41 -4.11
CA GLN A 137 -15.24 7.05 -4.66
C GLN A 137 -16.13 8.28 -4.88
N ALA A 138 -16.11 9.23 -3.94
CA ALA A 138 -16.90 10.45 -3.98
C ALA A 138 -16.28 11.55 -4.87
N PHE A 139 -15.24 11.22 -5.62
CA PHE A 139 -14.38 12.20 -6.28
C PHE A 139 -15.07 12.98 -7.39
N GLU A 140 -15.00 14.32 -7.32
CA GLU A 140 -15.31 15.25 -8.39
C GLU A 140 -14.03 15.60 -9.18
N LYS A 141 -14.11 15.89 -10.47
CA LYS A 141 -12.97 16.07 -11.41
C LYS A 141 -12.02 17.23 -11.03
N ASN A 142 -11.26 17.06 -9.95
CA ASN A 142 -10.22 17.99 -9.51
C ASN A 142 -8.83 17.30 -9.54
N PRO A 143 -7.95 17.59 -10.51
CA PRO A 143 -6.67 16.92 -10.65
C PRO A 143 -5.72 17.11 -9.45
N GLU A 144 -5.78 18.26 -8.76
CA GLU A 144 -4.93 18.51 -7.60
C GLU A 144 -5.33 17.64 -6.39
N ALA A 145 -6.63 17.50 -6.14
CA ALA A 145 -7.14 16.62 -5.09
C ALA A 145 -6.80 15.14 -5.39
N LEU A 146 -6.88 14.72 -6.66
CA LEU A 146 -6.45 13.37 -7.07
C LEU A 146 -4.96 13.15 -6.87
N ALA A 147 -4.12 14.11 -7.25
CA ALA A 147 -2.68 13.99 -7.06
C ALA A 147 -2.35 13.87 -5.56
N SER A 148 -3.00 14.66 -4.71
CA SER A 148 -2.87 14.56 -3.26
C SER A 148 -3.27 13.19 -2.72
N LEU A 149 -4.41 12.63 -3.18
CA LEU A 149 -4.84 11.28 -2.81
C LEU A 149 -3.84 10.20 -3.28
N ALA A 150 -3.28 10.33 -4.48
CA ALA A 150 -2.27 9.39 -4.97
C ALA A 150 -1.02 9.36 -4.07
N GLU A 151 -0.55 10.52 -3.62
CA GLU A 151 0.57 10.61 -2.68
C GLU A 151 0.21 10.03 -1.30
N GLU A 152 -1.00 10.30 -0.80
CA GLU A 152 -1.50 9.72 0.45
C GLU A 152 -1.58 8.19 0.39
N PHE A 153 -2.15 7.62 -0.67
CA PHE A 153 -2.16 6.17 -0.87
C PHE A 153 -0.76 5.58 -0.91
N ALA A 154 0.15 6.20 -1.67
CA ALA A 154 1.54 5.73 -1.77
C ALA A 154 2.24 5.75 -0.41
N PHE A 155 2.03 6.80 0.37
CA PHE A 155 2.57 6.95 1.72
C PHE A 155 2.02 5.88 2.68
N LEU A 156 0.70 5.69 2.73
CA LEU A 156 0.06 4.71 3.60
C LEU A 156 0.44 3.27 3.22
N GLN A 157 0.49 2.93 1.94
CA GLN A 157 0.90 1.60 1.46
C GLN A 157 2.37 1.29 1.81
N LYS A 158 3.26 2.29 1.72
CA LYS A 158 4.65 2.12 2.15
C LYS A 158 4.73 1.82 3.65
N ASN A 159 4.02 2.58 4.48
CA ASN A 159 3.99 2.36 5.93
C ASN A 159 3.36 1.01 6.30
N GLU A 160 2.29 0.61 5.61
CA GLU A 160 1.67 -0.73 5.78
C GLU A 160 2.67 -1.85 5.51
N THR A 161 3.44 -1.73 4.43
CA THR A 161 4.49 -2.70 4.09
C THR A 161 5.55 -2.78 5.18
N SER A 162 6.04 -1.64 5.66
CA SER A 162 7.05 -1.58 6.73
C SER A 162 6.54 -2.20 8.04
N VAL A 163 5.30 -1.91 8.43
CA VAL A 163 4.68 -2.50 9.64
C VAL A 163 4.50 -4.01 9.49
N ARG A 164 4.07 -4.48 8.31
CA ARG A 164 3.91 -5.91 8.04
C ARG A 164 5.25 -6.65 8.09
N GLU A 165 6.30 -6.10 7.52
CA GLU A 165 7.64 -6.68 7.55
C GLU A 165 8.19 -6.75 8.98
N ALA A 166 7.98 -5.71 9.79
CA ALA A 166 8.38 -5.68 11.19
C ALA A 166 7.62 -6.73 12.03
N LEU A 167 6.32 -6.92 11.80
CA LEU A 167 5.53 -7.98 12.43
C LEU A 167 6.06 -9.36 12.06
N LEU A 168 6.35 -9.61 10.78
CA LEU A 168 6.92 -10.88 10.32
C LEU A 168 8.29 -11.15 10.96
N ALA A 169 9.14 -10.14 11.10
CA ALA A 169 10.44 -10.28 11.76
C ALA A 169 10.31 -10.69 13.23
N LEU A 170 9.33 -10.14 13.96
CA LEU A 170 9.05 -10.55 15.34
C LEU A 170 8.49 -11.99 15.43
N ASP A 171 7.74 -12.45 14.42
CA ASP A 171 7.12 -13.77 14.39
C ASP A 171 8.13 -14.88 14.07
N GLN A 172 9.04 -14.67 13.12
CA GLN A 172 10.03 -15.68 12.67
C GLN A 172 10.94 -16.22 13.78
N GLY A 173 10.97 -15.61 14.93
CA GLY A 173 11.69 -16.12 16.08
C GLY A 173 10.81 -16.87 17.10
N LEU A 174 9.58 -17.28 16.77
CA LEU A 174 8.66 -18.00 17.67
C LEU A 174 8.66 -19.53 17.45
N ALA A 175 9.37 -20.01 16.43
CA ALA A 175 9.54 -21.44 16.13
C ALA A 175 10.69 -22.09 16.89
#